data_b03d3db88954340f64d606003f366f0d
#
_entry.id   b03d3db88954340f64d606003f366f0d
#
_cell.length_a   1.000
_cell.length_b   1.000
_cell.length_c   1.000
_cell.angle_alpha   90.00
_cell.angle_beta   90.00
_cell.angle_gamma   90.00
#
_symmetry.space_group_name_H-M   'P 1'
#
loop_
_entity.id
_entity.type
_entity.pdbx_description
1 polymer ?
#
loop_
_entity_poly.entity_id
_entity_poly.type
_entity_poly.pdbx_seq_one_letter_code
_entity_poly.pdbx_strand_id
1 'polypeptide(L)'
;MRALNHSHSQDYRDGDGDRVPSRWDKWNADVALGFTPDADTLLELSAGTGDGEARYAGRGMDGVRFKRESFGLRAERRNLGTVLRELEAQLYYNNADHVMDNYTLRSPDPHSAMPMGMASAVERATWGGRVAGKFQLAERLGLEGGLDFQRSRHRARSGTEMDSYRNHAWVKDAEFDNAGLFGELTWTLDEQARVIGGARVDRASAKDFRKTVGRMMAMPNPTAGERRTDTLPSGFLRYERDLRDMPATWYAGIGHVQRFPDYWELFSPSQGPAGAANAFEGVRPEKTTQVDIGAQYRTDTVDAWVSAYAGRVDDFILFNYHAGGMMGATSQARNVDARIAGGELGVSYRAAPAWTVGATLAYAWGENRSDGRPLPQMPPLEAKLSAAYDDGKWSAGALWRLVAAQHRYAAGTGNVVGKDFGPSAGFGVFSLNAGYAVNRRVKLAVGVDNLFDKTYSEHLNLAGDSGFGFPAATRFNEPGRTVWARIGIKY
;
A
#
# COMPACT_ATOMS: atom_id res chain seq x y z
N MET A 1 -2.97 -0.70 -26.32
CA MET A 1 -3.43 0.42 -25.45
C MET A 1 -2.30 1.43 -25.34
N ARG A 2 -2.61 2.72 -25.24
CA ARG A 2 -1.63 3.79 -24.97
C ARG A 2 -2.22 4.68 -23.88
N ALA A 3 -1.44 5.02 -22.88
CA ALA A 3 -1.83 5.95 -21.81
C ALA A 3 -0.72 6.98 -21.61
N LEU A 4 -1.10 8.25 -21.51
CA LEU A 4 -0.23 9.34 -21.10
C LEU A 4 -0.96 10.10 -19.99
N ASN A 5 -0.29 10.32 -18.88
CA ASN A 5 -0.82 11.04 -17.75
C ASN A 5 0.18 12.08 -17.29
N HIS A 6 -0.29 13.29 -17.02
CA HIS A 6 0.44 14.34 -16.32
C HIS A 6 -0.42 14.87 -15.19
N SER A 7 0.17 15.06 -14.02
CA SER A 7 -0.51 15.57 -12.82
C SER A 7 0.38 16.56 -12.12
N HIS A 8 -0.18 17.71 -11.78
CA HIS A 8 0.47 18.79 -11.08
C HIS A 8 -0.38 19.28 -9.92
N SER A 9 0.23 19.63 -8.80
CA SER A 9 -0.44 20.26 -7.66
C SER A 9 0.47 21.32 -7.03
N GLN A 10 -0.13 22.37 -6.49
CA GLN A 10 0.54 23.32 -5.59
C GLN A 10 0.48 22.79 -4.15
N ASP A 11 1.20 23.43 -3.22
CA ASP A 11 1.00 23.20 -1.81
C ASP A 11 -0.44 23.56 -1.43
N TYR A 12 -1.12 22.68 -0.70
CA TYR A 12 -2.47 23.00 -0.24
C TYR A 12 -2.48 23.91 0.99
N ARG A 13 -3.66 24.46 1.30
CA ARG A 13 -3.94 25.10 2.58
C ARG A 13 -4.90 24.21 3.36
N ASP A 14 -4.66 24.12 4.66
CA ASP A 14 -5.57 23.44 5.58
C ASP A 14 -6.78 24.34 5.93
N GLY A 15 -7.66 23.87 6.81
CA GLY A 15 -8.88 24.59 7.20
C GLY A 15 -8.60 25.88 8.03
N ASP A 16 -7.43 26.03 8.59
CA ASP A 16 -6.99 27.27 9.28
C ASP A 16 -6.30 28.24 8.30
N GLY A 17 -6.13 27.85 7.04
CA GLY A 17 -5.47 28.61 6.00
C GLY A 17 -3.95 28.45 5.97
N ASP A 18 -3.39 27.57 6.81
CA ASP A 18 -1.96 27.32 6.87
C ASP A 18 -1.51 26.53 5.63
N ARG A 19 -0.38 26.95 5.05
CA ARG A 19 0.19 26.32 3.87
C ARG A 19 0.96 25.06 4.25
N VAL A 20 0.56 23.92 3.71
CA VAL A 20 1.19 22.61 3.94
C VAL A 20 2.02 22.22 2.71
N PRO A 21 3.35 22.05 2.83
CA PRO A 21 4.22 21.62 1.74
C PRO A 21 3.79 20.24 1.21
N SER A 22 3.28 20.22 -0.01
CA SER A 22 2.65 19.04 -0.61
C SER A 22 2.63 19.10 -2.15
N ARG A 23 3.27 20.09 -2.74
CA ARG A 23 3.37 20.26 -4.19
C ARG A 23 3.93 18.99 -4.84
N TRP A 24 3.38 18.61 -5.98
CA TRP A 24 3.98 17.60 -6.86
C TRP A 24 3.84 17.98 -8.32
N ASP A 25 4.73 17.43 -9.14
CA ASP A 25 4.64 17.36 -10.58
C ASP A 25 5.06 15.97 -11.02
N LYS A 26 4.24 15.27 -11.80
CA LYS A 26 4.53 13.90 -12.24
C LYS A 26 3.90 13.59 -13.57
N TRP A 27 4.56 12.77 -14.36
CA TRP A 27 4.05 12.23 -15.60
C TRP A 27 4.36 10.75 -15.74
N ASN A 28 3.55 10.05 -16.52
CA ASN A 28 3.83 8.68 -16.95
C ASN A 28 3.27 8.42 -18.35
N ALA A 29 3.94 7.54 -19.04
CA ALA A 29 3.55 7.01 -20.35
C ALA A 29 3.65 5.49 -20.32
N ASP A 30 2.58 4.82 -20.75
CA ASP A 30 2.50 3.37 -20.80
C ASP A 30 1.96 2.94 -22.17
N VAL A 31 2.49 1.85 -22.73
CA VAL A 31 2.05 1.22 -23.94
C VAL A 31 1.91 -0.29 -23.76
N ALA A 32 0.84 -0.87 -24.30
CA ALA A 32 0.68 -2.31 -24.38
C ALA A 32 0.22 -2.70 -25.79
N LEU A 33 0.86 -3.72 -26.36
CA LEU A 33 0.55 -4.31 -27.64
C LEU A 33 0.12 -5.76 -27.41
N GLY A 34 -1.13 -6.07 -27.72
CA GLY A 34 -1.69 -7.42 -27.66
C GLY A 34 -1.78 -8.01 -29.06
N PHE A 35 -1.40 -9.26 -29.18
CA PHE A 35 -1.59 -10.08 -30.37
C PHE A 35 -2.47 -11.27 -30.00
N THR A 36 -3.63 -11.36 -30.65
CA THR A 36 -4.64 -12.40 -30.46
C THR A 36 -4.88 -13.14 -31.76
N PRO A 37 -4.02 -14.13 -32.12
CA PRO A 37 -4.14 -14.85 -33.39
C PRO A 37 -5.43 -15.65 -33.52
N ASP A 38 -6.00 -16.03 -32.38
CA ASP A 38 -7.30 -16.67 -32.23
C ASP A 38 -7.99 -16.23 -30.92
N ALA A 39 -9.20 -16.69 -30.65
CA ALA A 39 -9.98 -16.33 -29.48
C ALA A 39 -9.38 -16.83 -28.14
N ASP A 40 -8.49 -17.82 -28.21
CA ASP A 40 -7.93 -18.52 -27.05
C ASP A 40 -6.47 -18.12 -26.74
N THR A 41 -5.84 -17.33 -27.60
CA THR A 41 -4.43 -16.96 -27.44
C THR A 41 -4.26 -15.44 -27.26
N LEU A 42 -3.56 -15.06 -26.22
CA LEU A 42 -3.08 -13.70 -26.00
C LEU A 42 -1.55 -13.70 -25.86
N LEU A 43 -0.89 -12.88 -26.65
CA LEU A 43 0.50 -12.47 -26.42
C LEU A 43 0.51 -10.96 -26.21
N GLU A 44 1.00 -10.49 -25.08
CA GLU A 44 1.03 -9.07 -24.74
C GLU A 44 2.45 -8.62 -24.42
N LEU A 45 2.86 -7.51 -25.02
CA LEU A 45 4.09 -6.80 -24.70
C LEU A 45 3.71 -5.44 -24.12
N SER A 46 4.23 -5.11 -22.95
CA SER A 46 4.01 -3.83 -22.31
C SER A 46 5.31 -3.11 -21.95
N ALA A 47 5.29 -1.78 -22.02
CA ALA A 47 6.39 -0.93 -21.59
C ALA A 47 5.83 0.34 -20.98
N GLY A 48 6.49 0.83 -19.93
CA GLY A 48 6.09 2.04 -19.23
C GLY A 48 7.29 2.83 -18.73
N THR A 49 7.13 4.15 -18.68
CA THR A 49 8.10 5.07 -18.09
C THR A 49 7.40 6.25 -17.44
N GLY A 50 8.04 6.88 -16.48
CA GLY A 50 7.53 8.08 -15.83
C GLY A 50 8.55 8.67 -14.88
N ASP A 51 8.31 9.91 -14.48
CA ASP A 51 9.11 10.63 -13.50
C ASP A 51 8.24 11.62 -12.72
N GLY A 52 8.75 12.16 -11.63
CA GLY A 52 8.08 13.18 -10.86
C GLY A 52 8.91 13.75 -9.73
N GLU A 53 8.38 14.81 -9.13
CA GLU A 53 8.89 15.44 -7.93
C GLU A 53 7.77 15.71 -6.92
N ALA A 54 8.09 15.74 -5.61
CA ALA A 54 7.12 16.04 -4.56
C ALA A 54 7.78 16.65 -3.32
N ARG A 55 7.08 17.60 -2.69
CA ARG A 55 7.43 18.18 -1.38
C ARG A 55 6.70 17.47 -0.25
N TYR A 56 7.34 17.40 0.91
CA TYR A 56 6.80 16.68 2.07
C TYR A 56 6.86 17.49 3.35
N ALA A 57 5.72 17.86 3.93
CA ALA A 57 5.63 18.55 5.20
C ALA A 57 6.23 17.77 6.38
N GLY A 58 6.19 16.45 6.34
CA GLY A 58 6.60 15.56 7.43
C GLY A 58 7.95 14.84 7.22
N ARG A 59 8.81 15.35 6.31
CA ARG A 59 10.11 14.72 6.02
C ARG A 59 11.21 15.75 5.89
N GLY A 60 12.42 15.42 6.33
CA GLY A 60 13.60 16.28 6.22
C GLY A 60 14.14 16.45 4.80
N MET A 61 13.68 15.69 3.83
CA MET A 61 14.03 15.76 2.41
C MET A 61 12.78 15.66 1.54
N ASP A 62 12.82 16.30 0.37
CA ASP A 62 11.81 16.20 -0.69
C ASP A 62 12.22 15.17 -1.73
N GLY A 63 11.25 14.57 -2.41
CA GLY A 63 11.49 13.71 -3.54
C GLY A 63 11.69 14.56 -4.79
N VAL A 64 12.90 14.58 -5.34
CA VAL A 64 13.25 15.40 -6.51
C VAL A 64 13.32 14.58 -7.81
N ARG A 65 13.16 13.26 -7.68
CA ARG A 65 13.09 12.33 -8.79
C ARG A 65 12.41 11.05 -8.36
N PHE A 66 11.47 10.58 -9.17
CA PHE A 66 10.75 9.30 -9.03
C PHE A 66 10.70 8.58 -10.37
N LYS A 67 11.86 8.44 -11.03
CA LYS A 67 11.93 7.78 -12.34
C LYS A 67 11.58 6.31 -12.21
N ARG A 68 10.65 5.84 -13.03
CA ARG A 68 10.33 4.43 -13.19
C ARG A 68 10.47 4.00 -14.64
N GLU A 69 10.84 2.73 -14.83
CA GLU A 69 10.85 2.05 -16.13
C GLU A 69 10.31 0.63 -15.92
N SER A 70 9.45 0.17 -16.81
CA SER A 70 8.86 -1.17 -16.70
C SER A 70 8.74 -1.83 -18.08
N PHE A 71 8.93 -3.15 -18.12
CA PHE A 71 8.67 -4.00 -19.25
C PHE A 71 7.93 -5.25 -18.81
N GLY A 72 7.00 -5.72 -19.62
CA GLY A 72 6.24 -6.93 -19.36
C GLY A 72 6.01 -7.73 -20.64
N LEU A 73 6.08 -9.05 -20.49
CA LEU A 73 5.67 -10.01 -21.51
C LEU A 73 4.67 -10.96 -20.84
N ARG A 74 3.49 -11.14 -21.44
CA ARG A 74 2.46 -12.07 -21.00
C ARG A 74 2.03 -12.94 -22.17
N ALA A 75 1.93 -14.24 -21.93
CA ALA A 75 1.38 -15.21 -22.85
C ALA A 75 0.26 -15.98 -22.13
N GLU A 76 -0.88 -16.12 -22.77
CA GLU A 76 -2.04 -16.87 -22.25
C GLU A 76 -2.60 -17.75 -23.33
N ARG A 77 -2.89 -19.00 -23.01
CA ARG A 77 -3.57 -19.95 -23.88
C ARG A 77 -4.72 -20.60 -23.12
N ARG A 78 -5.93 -20.45 -23.63
CA ARG A 78 -7.16 -21.05 -23.10
C ARG A 78 -7.57 -22.29 -23.93
N ASN A 79 -8.54 -23.03 -23.44
CA ASN A 79 -9.12 -24.19 -24.13
C ASN A 79 -8.09 -25.23 -24.60
N LEU A 80 -7.02 -25.45 -23.82
CA LEU A 80 -5.93 -26.37 -24.15
C LEU A 80 -6.38 -27.82 -24.17
N GLY A 81 -7.37 -28.21 -23.35
CA GLY A 81 -7.85 -29.57 -23.31
C GLY A 81 -8.92 -29.76 -22.22
N THR A 82 -9.27 -31.04 -21.95
CA THR A 82 -10.29 -31.37 -20.96
C THR A 82 -9.80 -31.22 -19.53
N VAL A 83 -8.53 -31.47 -19.26
CA VAL A 83 -7.91 -31.36 -17.94
C VAL A 83 -7.21 -30.00 -17.79
N LEU A 84 -6.21 -29.70 -18.61
CA LEU A 84 -5.57 -28.39 -18.60
C LEU A 84 -6.41 -27.42 -19.43
N ARG A 85 -7.05 -26.47 -18.78
CA ARG A 85 -7.96 -25.49 -19.40
C ARG A 85 -7.23 -24.24 -19.89
N GLU A 86 -6.31 -23.76 -19.08
CA GLU A 86 -5.62 -22.50 -19.32
C GLU A 86 -4.18 -22.60 -18.84
N LEU A 87 -3.27 -22.00 -19.60
CA LEU A 87 -1.87 -21.78 -19.21
C LEU A 87 -1.54 -20.31 -19.38
N GLU A 88 -0.98 -19.70 -18.34
CA GLU A 88 -0.48 -18.32 -18.36
C GLU A 88 1.00 -18.32 -17.99
N ALA A 89 1.77 -17.52 -18.72
CA ALA A 89 3.17 -17.22 -18.42
C ALA A 89 3.39 -15.71 -18.46
N GLN A 90 4.12 -15.18 -17.48
CA GLN A 90 4.45 -13.76 -17.38
C GLN A 90 5.91 -13.56 -17.01
N LEU A 91 6.56 -12.59 -17.67
CA LEU A 91 7.87 -12.07 -17.30
C LEU A 91 7.77 -10.56 -17.15
N TYR A 92 8.47 -10.00 -16.19
CA TYR A 92 8.48 -8.56 -15.96
C TYR A 92 9.84 -8.04 -15.49
N TYR A 93 10.07 -6.77 -15.80
CA TYR A 93 11.16 -5.96 -15.29
C TYR A 93 10.64 -4.62 -14.83
N ASN A 94 11.06 -4.16 -13.65
CA ASN A 94 10.76 -2.83 -13.13
C ASN A 94 12.04 -2.21 -12.59
N ASN A 95 12.28 -0.96 -12.91
CA ASN A 95 13.34 -0.14 -12.33
C ASN A 95 12.76 1.14 -11.73
N ALA A 96 13.11 1.43 -10.49
CA ALA A 96 12.75 2.66 -9.80
C ALA A 96 14.03 3.37 -9.33
N ASP A 97 14.25 4.60 -9.81
CA ASP A 97 15.35 5.49 -9.43
C ASP A 97 14.73 6.66 -8.66
N HIS A 98 14.97 6.71 -7.38
CA HIS A 98 14.40 7.67 -6.45
C HIS A 98 15.52 8.53 -5.85
N VAL A 99 15.38 9.85 -5.98
CA VAL A 99 16.32 10.81 -5.38
C VAL A 99 15.56 11.72 -4.42
N MET A 100 16.08 11.81 -3.21
CA MET A 100 15.62 12.75 -2.21
C MET A 100 16.74 13.73 -1.86
N ASP A 101 16.41 15.01 -1.74
CA ASP A 101 17.31 16.01 -1.21
C ASP A 101 16.57 17.08 -0.39
N ASN A 102 17.34 17.93 0.32
CA ASN A 102 16.80 19.02 1.12
C ASN A 102 17.18 20.41 0.57
N TYR A 103 17.61 20.51 -0.70
CA TYR A 103 18.07 21.78 -1.29
C TYR A 103 17.47 22.09 -2.66
N THR A 104 16.86 21.15 -3.38
CA THR A 104 16.28 21.43 -4.72
C THR A 104 14.89 22.08 -4.62
N LEU A 105 13.99 21.53 -3.79
CA LEU A 105 12.60 22.01 -3.65
C LEU A 105 12.39 22.82 -2.37
N ARG A 106 13.37 22.90 -1.50
CA ARG A 106 13.46 23.71 -0.28
C ARG A 106 14.89 24.19 -0.07
N SER A 107 15.11 25.13 0.85
CA SER A 107 16.44 25.43 1.38
C SER A 107 16.71 24.59 2.62
N PRO A 108 17.96 24.13 2.86
CA PRO A 108 18.33 23.49 4.11
C PRO A 108 18.03 24.39 5.31
N ASP A 109 17.48 23.81 6.38
CA ASP A 109 17.28 24.53 7.65
C ASP A 109 18.54 24.40 8.52
N PRO A 110 19.24 25.51 8.82
CA PRO A 110 20.46 25.48 9.65
C PRO A 110 20.24 24.96 11.07
N HIS A 111 18.99 24.95 11.55
CA HIS A 111 18.62 24.50 12.90
C HIS A 111 18.06 23.07 12.91
N SER A 112 17.97 22.39 11.74
CA SER A 112 17.50 21.01 11.64
C SER A 112 18.61 19.98 11.90
N ALA A 113 18.24 18.71 11.95
CA ALA A 113 19.20 17.61 11.99
C ALA A 113 20.03 17.44 10.70
N MET A 114 19.67 18.17 9.63
CA MET A 114 20.38 18.22 8.34
C MET A 114 20.61 19.68 7.91
N PRO A 115 21.53 20.41 8.58
CA PRO A 115 21.72 21.84 8.35
C PRO A 115 22.43 22.18 7.03
N MET A 116 23.02 21.18 6.38
CA MET A 116 23.67 21.32 5.07
C MET A 116 22.83 20.65 3.98
N GLY A 117 23.02 21.08 2.74
CA GLY A 117 22.43 20.43 1.57
C GLY A 117 22.93 18.99 1.43
N MET A 118 22.02 18.04 1.52
CA MET A 118 22.30 16.59 1.42
C MET A 118 21.35 15.94 0.43
N ALA A 119 21.86 14.96 -0.30
CA ALA A 119 21.07 14.14 -1.22
C ALA A 119 21.31 12.64 -0.99
N SER A 120 20.25 11.85 -1.17
CA SER A 120 20.26 10.41 -1.19
C SER A 120 19.57 9.90 -2.45
N ALA A 121 20.28 9.13 -3.25
CA ALA A 121 19.75 8.46 -4.43
C ALA A 121 19.73 6.96 -4.18
N VAL A 122 18.58 6.33 -4.40
CA VAL A 122 18.39 4.88 -4.29
C VAL A 122 17.80 4.35 -5.59
N GLU A 123 18.23 3.17 -5.99
CA GLU A 123 17.69 2.47 -7.15
C GLU A 123 17.33 1.05 -6.79
N ARG A 124 16.16 0.62 -7.26
CA ARG A 124 15.70 -0.76 -7.13
C ARG A 124 15.33 -1.31 -8.49
N ALA A 125 16.12 -2.28 -8.96
CA ALA A 125 15.83 -3.05 -10.16
C ALA A 125 15.25 -4.41 -9.77
N THR A 126 14.05 -4.72 -10.27
CA THR A 126 13.33 -5.96 -9.97
C THR A 126 12.97 -6.65 -11.28
N TRP A 127 13.22 -7.94 -11.37
CA TRP A 127 12.74 -8.79 -12.44
C TRP A 127 12.15 -10.08 -11.86
N GLY A 128 11.20 -10.64 -12.55
CA GLY A 128 10.55 -11.85 -12.11
C GLY A 128 9.67 -12.44 -13.18
N GLY A 129 9.09 -13.60 -12.85
CA GLY A 129 8.17 -14.30 -13.73
C GLY A 129 7.26 -15.23 -12.97
N ARG A 130 6.17 -15.59 -13.62
CA ARG A 130 5.16 -16.53 -13.11
C ARG A 130 4.71 -17.44 -14.25
N VAL A 131 4.48 -18.71 -13.92
CA VAL A 131 3.75 -19.65 -14.78
C VAL A 131 2.66 -20.28 -13.94
N ALA A 132 1.43 -20.26 -14.44
CA ALA A 132 0.26 -20.83 -13.76
C ALA A 132 -0.64 -21.57 -14.75
N GLY A 133 -1.23 -22.66 -14.31
CA GLY A 133 -2.20 -23.43 -15.06
C GLY A 133 -3.52 -23.59 -14.30
N LYS A 134 -4.65 -23.59 -15.05
CA LYS A 134 -5.96 -23.95 -14.52
C LYS A 134 -6.34 -25.33 -15.02
N PHE A 135 -6.67 -26.20 -14.09
CA PHE A 135 -6.96 -27.60 -14.34
C PHE A 135 -8.37 -27.92 -13.87
N GLN A 136 -9.11 -28.66 -14.70
CA GLN A 136 -10.36 -29.28 -14.32
C GLN A 136 -10.06 -30.75 -14.01
N LEU A 137 -9.89 -31.09 -12.73
CA LEU A 137 -9.51 -32.44 -12.29
C LEU A 137 -10.68 -33.40 -12.32
N ALA A 138 -11.90 -32.90 -12.03
CA ALA A 138 -13.16 -33.61 -12.11
C ALA A 138 -14.28 -32.58 -12.37
N GLU A 139 -15.51 -33.05 -12.62
CA GLU A 139 -16.67 -32.16 -12.90
C GLU A 139 -16.85 -31.04 -11.86
N ARG A 140 -16.59 -31.35 -10.59
CA ARG A 140 -16.75 -30.41 -9.45
C ARG A 140 -15.45 -30.02 -8.78
N LEU A 141 -14.29 -30.28 -9.41
CA LEU A 141 -12.99 -30.08 -8.81
C LEU A 141 -12.07 -29.35 -9.77
N GLY A 142 -11.84 -28.08 -9.48
CA GLY A 142 -10.88 -27.20 -10.18
C GLY A 142 -9.60 -27.01 -9.37
N LEU A 143 -8.46 -26.96 -10.03
CA LEU A 143 -7.17 -26.59 -9.45
C LEU A 143 -6.54 -25.47 -10.27
N GLU A 144 -6.10 -24.41 -9.60
CA GLU A 144 -5.12 -23.47 -10.15
C GLU A 144 -3.79 -23.70 -9.43
N GLY A 145 -2.71 -23.84 -10.18
CA GLY A 145 -1.39 -24.04 -9.59
C GLY A 145 -0.28 -23.52 -10.46
N GLY A 146 0.82 -23.15 -9.82
CA GLY A 146 1.92 -22.54 -10.54
C GLY A 146 3.13 -22.27 -9.66
N LEU A 147 4.12 -21.66 -10.31
CA LEU A 147 5.33 -21.21 -9.68
C LEU A 147 5.63 -19.75 -10.09
N ASP A 148 6.29 -19.03 -9.23
CA ASP A 148 6.80 -17.69 -9.50
C ASP A 148 8.19 -17.49 -8.90
N PHE A 149 8.89 -16.50 -9.44
CA PHE A 149 10.16 -16.06 -8.90
C PHE A 149 10.32 -14.56 -9.06
N GLN A 150 11.08 -13.96 -8.15
CA GLN A 150 11.42 -12.55 -8.19
C GLN A 150 12.84 -12.35 -7.66
N ARG A 151 13.60 -11.46 -8.31
CA ARG A 151 14.87 -10.94 -7.81
C ARG A 151 14.87 -9.42 -7.84
N SER A 152 15.18 -8.82 -6.70
CA SER A 152 15.37 -7.37 -6.55
C SER A 152 16.80 -7.04 -6.16
N ARG A 153 17.41 -6.10 -6.88
CA ARG A 153 18.71 -5.52 -6.53
C ARG A 153 18.51 -4.09 -6.08
N HIS A 154 19.12 -3.76 -4.96
CA HIS A 154 19.10 -2.43 -4.40
C HIS A 154 20.50 -1.84 -4.44
N ARG A 155 20.59 -0.56 -4.81
CA ARG A 155 21.86 0.19 -4.78
C ARG A 155 21.58 1.63 -4.39
N ALA A 156 22.55 2.25 -3.72
CA ALA A 156 22.45 3.61 -3.23
C ALA A 156 23.72 4.40 -3.52
N ARG A 157 23.56 5.71 -3.54
CA ARG A 157 24.65 6.69 -3.47
C ARG A 157 24.12 7.95 -2.79
N SER A 158 24.99 8.69 -2.14
CA SER A 158 24.66 9.94 -1.46
C SER A 158 25.72 10.99 -1.71
N GLY A 159 25.42 12.23 -1.44
CA GLY A 159 26.34 13.35 -1.57
C GLY A 159 25.81 14.58 -0.87
N THR A 160 26.57 15.65 -0.94
CA THR A 160 26.17 16.98 -0.46
C THR A 160 25.86 17.89 -1.64
N GLU A 161 25.38 19.11 -1.36
CA GLU A 161 25.18 20.13 -2.39
C GLU A 161 26.49 20.52 -3.09
N MET A 162 27.61 20.59 -2.35
CA MET A 162 28.93 20.90 -2.90
C MET A 162 29.58 19.70 -3.60
N ASP A 163 29.38 18.47 -3.08
CA ASP A 163 29.85 17.23 -3.67
C ASP A 163 28.67 16.37 -4.11
N SER A 164 28.22 16.62 -5.33
CA SER A 164 27.01 16.02 -5.87
C SER A 164 27.05 14.49 -5.84
N TYR A 165 25.96 13.90 -5.36
CA TYR A 165 25.74 12.44 -5.42
C TYR A 165 25.95 11.84 -6.82
N ARG A 166 25.84 12.66 -7.89
CA ARG A 166 26.05 12.21 -9.28
C ARG A 166 27.51 11.86 -9.58
N ASN A 167 28.45 12.44 -8.82
CA ASN A 167 29.87 12.15 -8.92
C ASN A 167 30.26 10.85 -8.23
N HIS A 168 29.40 10.31 -7.40
CA HIS A 168 29.63 9.07 -6.66
C HIS A 168 29.15 7.85 -7.41
N ALA A 169 29.92 6.77 -7.34
CA ALA A 169 29.51 5.49 -7.92
C ALA A 169 28.30 4.90 -7.16
N TRP A 170 27.43 4.22 -7.89
CA TRP A 170 26.39 3.40 -7.29
C TRP A 170 27.00 2.23 -6.51
N VAL A 171 26.61 2.09 -5.26
CA VAL A 171 27.04 0.99 -4.38
C VAL A 171 25.85 0.06 -4.17
N LYS A 172 26.00 -1.21 -4.53
CA LYS A 172 25.01 -2.24 -4.21
C LYS A 172 25.03 -2.46 -2.71
N ASP A 173 23.86 -2.37 -2.07
CA ASP A 173 23.69 -2.53 -0.63
C ASP A 173 22.87 -3.77 -0.27
N ALA A 174 21.92 -4.19 -1.12
CA ALA A 174 21.09 -5.37 -0.87
C ALA A 174 20.68 -6.12 -2.16
N GLU A 175 20.37 -7.40 -1.98
CA GLU A 175 19.71 -8.24 -2.97
C GLU A 175 18.68 -9.12 -2.27
N PHE A 176 17.49 -9.22 -2.87
CA PHE A 176 16.41 -10.08 -2.42
C PHE A 176 16.04 -11.06 -3.52
N ASP A 177 15.88 -12.33 -3.15
CA ASP A 177 15.36 -13.38 -4.02
C ASP A 177 14.14 -14.00 -3.37
N ASN A 178 13.11 -14.28 -4.16
CA ASN A 178 11.96 -15.08 -3.76
C ASN A 178 11.59 -16.07 -4.86
N ALA A 179 11.31 -17.32 -4.49
CA ALA A 179 10.74 -18.33 -5.37
C ALA A 179 9.60 -19.03 -4.64
N GLY A 180 8.45 -19.10 -5.29
CA GLY A 180 7.22 -19.64 -4.71
C GLY A 180 6.61 -20.74 -5.57
N LEU A 181 6.06 -21.76 -4.90
CA LEU A 181 5.16 -22.76 -5.47
C LEU A 181 3.81 -22.62 -4.78
N PHE A 182 2.73 -22.60 -5.55
CA PHE A 182 1.38 -22.44 -5.03
C PHE A 182 0.36 -23.33 -5.74
N GLY A 183 -0.73 -23.62 -5.04
CA GLY A 183 -1.90 -24.28 -5.57
C GLY A 183 -3.15 -23.91 -4.81
N GLU A 184 -4.26 -23.71 -5.53
CA GLU A 184 -5.60 -23.46 -5.01
C GLU A 184 -6.58 -24.45 -5.59
N LEU A 185 -7.30 -25.16 -4.73
CA LEU A 185 -8.29 -26.15 -5.08
C LEU A 185 -9.68 -25.56 -4.78
N THR A 186 -10.57 -25.59 -5.79
CA THR A 186 -11.98 -25.25 -5.63
C THR A 186 -12.81 -26.53 -5.79
N TRP A 187 -13.51 -26.92 -4.73
CA TRP A 187 -14.42 -28.05 -4.71
C TRP A 187 -15.87 -27.57 -4.57
N THR A 188 -16.65 -27.76 -5.64
CA THR A 188 -18.09 -27.47 -5.66
C THR A 188 -18.82 -28.68 -5.03
N LEU A 189 -19.33 -28.51 -3.82
CA LEU A 189 -20.03 -29.55 -3.07
C LEU A 189 -21.41 -29.82 -3.66
N ASP A 190 -22.17 -28.77 -3.88
CA ASP A 190 -23.49 -28.76 -4.52
C ASP A 190 -23.67 -27.41 -5.28
N GLU A 191 -24.88 -27.18 -5.82
CA GLU A 191 -25.20 -25.97 -6.60
C GLU A 191 -25.05 -24.66 -5.78
N GLN A 192 -25.05 -24.72 -4.45
CA GLN A 192 -25.00 -23.58 -3.56
C GLN A 192 -23.72 -23.49 -2.74
N ALA A 193 -22.93 -24.56 -2.64
CA ALA A 193 -21.82 -24.61 -1.70
C ALA A 193 -20.52 -25.01 -2.37
N ARG A 194 -19.43 -24.33 -1.97
CA ARG A 194 -18.07 -24.66 -2.37
C ARG A 194 -17.08 -24.52 -1.23
N VAL A 195 -16.04 -25.31 -1.29
CA VAL A 195 -14.86 -25.23 -0.44
C VAL A 195 -13.69 -24.83 -1.31
N ILE A 196 -12.95 -23.81 -0.88
CA ILE A 196 -11.75 -23.34 -1.55
C ILE A 196 -10.59 -23.48 -0.56
N GLY A 197 -9.54 -24.19 -0.96
CA GLY A 197 -8.35 -24.36 -0.14
C GLY A 197 -7.09 -24.07 -0.95
N GLY A 198 -6.18 -23.28 -0.40
CA GLY A 198 -4.93 -22.95 -1.04
C GLY A 198 -3.73 -23.21 -0.15
N ALA A 199 -2.62 -23.58 -0.76
CA ALA A 199 -1.33 -23.72 -0.12
C ALA A 199 -0.23 -23.09 -0.98
N ARG A 200 0.76 -22.48 -0.31
CA ARG A 200 1.91 -21.88 -0.92
C ARG A 200 3.14 -22.10 -0.06
N VAL A 201 4.28 -22.30 -0.69
CA VAL A 201 5.58 -22.25 -0.03
C VAL A 201 6.51 -21.33 -0.79
N ASP A 202 7.09 -20.37 -0.07
CA ASP A 202 8.10 -19.45 -0.58
C ASP A 202 9.46 -19.75 0.02
N ARG A 203 10.50 -19.67 -0.80
CA ARG A 203 11.88 -19.59 -0.37
C ARG A 203 12.39 -18.19 -0.63
N ALA A 204 12.41 -17.39 0.42
CA ALA A 204 12.85 -15.99 0.38
C ALA A 204 14.25 -15.84 0.95
N SER A 205 15.06 -14.97 0.35
CA SER A 205 16.38 -14.64 0.89
C SER A 205 16.74 -13.18 0.71
N ALA A 206 17.58 -12.66 1.60
CA ALA A 206 18.20 -11.35 1.48
C ALA A 206 19.73 -11.48 1.67
N LYS A 207 20.49 -10.65 0.96
CA LYS A 207 21.95 -10.56 1.11
C LYS A 207 22.36 -9.12 1.43
N ASP A 208 23.15 -8.95 2.49
CA ASP A 208 23.70 -7.65 2.90
C ASP A 208 25.06 -7.41 2.21
N PHE A 209 25.12 -6.38 1.37
CA PHE A 209 26.35 -5.97 0.67
C PHE A 209 27.01 -4.75 1.31
N ARG A 210 26.39 -4.13 2.32
CA ARG A 210 26.95 -2.96 3.00
C ARG A 210 28.23 -3.37 3.73
N LYS A 211 29.34 -2.68 3.45
CA LYS A 211 30.60 -2.90 4.14
C LYS A 211 30.66 -2.18 5.47
N THR A 212 29.93 -1.06 5.59
CA THR A 212 29.88 -0.23 6.78
C THR A 212 28.44 0.11 7.12
N VAL A 213 28.18 0.37 8.40
CA VAL A 213 26.93 0.87 8.97
C VAL A 213 27.20 2.07 9.87
N GLY A 214 26.16 2.84 10.20
CA GLY A 214 26.27 4.03 11.06
C GLY A 214 26.09 5.32 10.25
N ARG A 215 25.41 6.31 10.88
CA ARG A 215 25.08 7.59 10.24
C ARG A 215 26.19 8.63 10.36
N MET A 216 26.81 8.76 11.53
CA MET A 216 27.83 9.78 11.81
C MET A 216 29.25 9.24 11.76
N MET A 217 29.45 7.99 12.13
CA MET A 217 30.71 7.28 12.01
C MET A 217 30.46 5.96 11.30
N ALA A 218 31.16 5.77 10.20
CA ALA A 218 31.15 4.49 9.49
C ALA A 218 31.86 3.43 10.32
N MET A 219 31.13 2.41 10.75
CA MET A 219 31.67 1.24 11.46
C MET A 219 31.59 0.01 10.56
N PRO A 220 32.50 -0.95 10.69
CA PRO A 220 32.40 -2.22 9.98
C PRO A 220 31.01 -2.84 10.19
N ASN A 221 30.39 -3.31 9.11
CA ASN A 221 29.11 -3.97 9.21
C ASN A 221 29.31 -5.45 9.62
N PRO A 222 28.78 -5.89 10.76
CA PRO A 222 28.98 -7.27 11.22
C PRO A 222 28.33 -8.31 10.29
N THR A 223 27.31 -7.93 9.50
CA THR A 223 26.63 -8.83 8.55
C THR A 223 27.07 -8.61 7.09
N ALA A 224 28.22 -7.96 6.86
CA ALA A 224 28.74 -7.71 5.52
C ALA A 224 28.97 -9.00 4.72
N GLY A 225 28.28 -9.13 3.58
CA GLY A 225 28.37 -10.31 2.71
C GLY A 225 27.48 -11.48 3.13
N GLU A 226 26.84 -11.43 4.27
CA GLU A 226 25.96 -12.50 4.75
C GLU A 226 24.68 -12.60 3.90
N ARG A 227 24.18 -13.83 3.82
CA ARG A 227 22.88 -14.16 3.22
C ARG A 227 22.04 -14.89 4.25
N ARG A 228 20.83 -14.42 4.47
CA ARG A 228 19.81 -15.16 5.20
C ARG A 228 18.76 -15.72 4.25
N THR A 229 18.16 -16.84 4.60
CA THR A 229 17.14 -17.52 3.81
C THR A 229 16.10 -18.10 4.75
N ASP A 230 14.82 -17.87 4.44
CA ASP A 230 13.70 -18.44 5.18
C ASP A 230 12.77 -19.19 4.21
N THR A 231 12.15 -20.26 4.71
CA THR A 231 11.09 -20.98 4.00
C THR A 231 9.77 -20.64 4.68
N LEU A 232 8.81 -20.14 3.91
CA LEU A 232 7.58 -19.49 4.37
C LEU A 232 6.37 -20.26 3.87
N PRO A 233 5.87 -21.27 4.62
CA PRO A 233 4.61 -21.94 4.28
C PRO A 233 3.44 -21.02 4.59
N SER A 234 2.44 -21.02 3.70
CA SER A 234 1.18 -20.30 3.84
C SER A 234 0.04 -21.16 3.33
N GLY A 235 -1.17 -20.95 3.81
CA GLY A 235 -2.33 -21.70 3.34
C GLY A 235 -3.62 -21.13 3.92
N PHE A 236 -4.72 -21.49 3.29
CA PHE A 236 -6.05 -21.12 3.75
C PHE A 236 -7.09 -22.19 3.40
N LEU A 237 -8.20 -22.13 4.12
CA LEU A 237 -9.41 -22.89 3.82
C LEU A 237 -10.60 -21.94 3.97
N ARG A 238 -11.49 -21.93 2.97
CA ARG A 238 -12.69 -21.10 2.94
C ARG A 238 -13.89 -21.93 2.49
N TYR A 239 -14.98 -21.83 3.20
CA TYR A 239 -16.29 -22.34 2.82
C TYR A 239 -17.18 -21.19 2.38
N GLU A 240 -17.91 -21.35 1.29
CA GLU A 240 -18.90 -20.40 0.78
C GLU A 240 -20.21 -21.10 0.51
N ARG A 241 -21.32 -20.38 0.79
CA ARG A 241 -22.66 -20.90 0.55
C ARG A 241 -23.63 -19.82 0.12
N ASP A 242 -24.30 -20.07 -1.00
CA ASP A 242 -25.45 -19.31 -1.47
C ASP A 242 -26.72 -19.78 -0.75
N LEU A 243 -27.57 -18.85 -0.32
CA LEU A 243 -28.83 -19.17 0.36
C LEU A 243 -29.93 -19.36 -0.67
N ARG A 244 -30.70 -20.47 -0.55
CA ARG A 244 -31.75 -20.82 -1.55
C ARG A 244 -32.87 -19.81 -1.66
N ASP A 245 -33.31 -19.30 -0.51
CA ASP A 245 -34.52 -18.48 -0.40
C ASP A 245 -34.20 -16.96 -0.35
N MET A 246 -32.93 -16.61 -0.44
CA MET A 246 -32.43 -15.23 -0.35
C MET A 246 -31.26 -15.03 -1.33
N PRO A 247 -31.21 -13.88 -2.02
CA PRO A 247 -30.08 -13.56 -2.89
C PRO A 247 -28.87 -13.13 -2.06
N ALA A 248 -28.38 -14.05 -1.24
CA ALA A 248 -27.28 -13.84 -0.31
C ALA A 248 -26.30 -15.01 -0.33
N THR A 249 -25.04 -14.65 -0.22
CA THR A 249 -23.91 -15.58 -0.04
C THR A 249 -23.23 -15.28 1.29
N TRP A 250 -22.90 -16.30 2.07
CA TRP A 250 -22.02 -16.15 3.22
C TRP A 250 -20.77 -17.00 3.08
N TYR A 251 -19.72 -16.62 3.76
CA TYR A 251 -18.48 -17.37 3.81
C TYR A 251 -17.86 -17.35 5.20
N ALA A 252 -17.08 -18.37 5.47
CA ALA A 252 -16.16 -18.42 6.61
C ALA A 252 -14.85 -19.05 6.18
N GLY A 253 -13.75 -18.55 6.68
CA GLY A 253 -12.42 -19.04 6.33
C GLY A 253 -11.42 -18.90 7.47
N ILE A 254 -10.33 -19.65 7.34
CA ILE A 254 -9.13 -19.52 8.16
C ILE A 254 -7.92 -19.48 7.25
N GLY A 255 -6.99 -18.58 7.53
CA GLY A 255 -5.74 -18.44 6.78
C GLY A 255 -4.53 -18.33 7.69
N HIS A 256 -3.43 -18.87 7.20
CA HIS A 256 -2.08 -18.66 7.76
C HIS A 256 -1.16 -18.17 6.67
N VAL A 257 -0.51 -17.03 6.88
CA VAL A 257 0.44 -16.45 5.93
C VAL A 257 1.72 -16.04 6.64
N GLN A 258 2.85 -16.26 5.98
CA GLN A 258 4.15 -15.79 6.45
C GLN A 258 4.74 -14.80 5.46
N ARG A 259 5.38 -13.75 5.97
CA ARG A 259 5.98 -12.66 5.19
C ARG A 259 7.45 -12.48 5.55
N PHE A 260 8.33 -12.52 4.56
CA PHE A 260 9.72 -12.15 4.74
C PHE A 260 9.84 -10.64 5.01
N PRO A 261 10.73 -10.19 5.92
CA PRO A 261 10.95 -8.76 6.15
C PRO A 261 11.41 -8.05 4.88
N ASP A 262 10.94 -6.83 4.68
CA ASP A 262 11.32 -6.05 3.50
C ASP A 262 12.68 -5.32 3.66
N TYR A 263 13.09 -4.63 2.57
CA TYR A 263 14.34 -3.87 2.57
C TYR A 263 14.39 -2.84 3.71
N TRP A 264 13.32 -2.08 3.92
CA TRP A 264 13.33 -1.02 4.92
C TRP A 264 13.32 -1.54 6.34
N GLU A 265 12.72 -2.69 6.57
CA GLU A 265 12.70 -3.36 7.88
C GLU A 265 14.06 -3.95 8.26
N LEU A 266 14.82 -4.42 7.27
CA LEU A 266 16.14 -5.03 7.50
C LEU A 266 17.29 -4.02 7.49
N PHE A 267 17.18 -2.93 6.71
CA PHE A 267 18.33 -2.07 6.41
C PHE A 267 18.19 -0.62 6.91
N SER A 268 16.97 -0.15 7.25
CA SER A 268 16.77 1.22 7.72
C SER A 268 16.91 1.41 9.24
N PRO A 269 16.59 0.43 10.12
CA PRO A 269 16.72 0.64 11.55
C PRO A 269 18.17 0.84 11.98
N SER A 270 18.34 1.73 12.96
CA SER A 270 19.68 1.95 13.58
C SER A 270 20.11 0.77 14.43
N GLN A 271 19.15 0.01 14.98
CA GLN A 271 19.38 -1.15 15.85
C GLN A 271 18.41 -2.28 15.49
N GLY A 272 18.86 -3.50 15.66
CA GLY A 272 18.05 -4.71 15.60
C GLY A 272 17.41 -5.08 16.95
N PRO A 273 16.77 -6.25 17.03
CA PRO A 273 16.32 -6.84 18.28
C PRO A 273 17.45 -6.98 19.27
N ALA A 274 17.12 -7.01 20.56
CA ALA A 274 18.13 -7.20 21.61
C ALA A 274 18.93 -8.50 21.41
N GLY A 275 20.25 -8.40 21.49
CA GLY A 275 21.16 -9.51 21.28
C GLY A 275 21.59 -9.78 19.85
N ALA A 276 20.95 -9.15 18.85
CA ALA A 276 21.35 -9.22 17.45
C ALA A 276 22.32 -8.08 17.10
N ALA A 277 23.22 -8.33 16.17
CA ALA A 277 24.18 -7.33 15.71
C ALA A 277 23.50 -6.15 14.98
N ASN A 278 22.42 -6.42 14.26
CA ASN A 278 21.59 -5.42 13.58
C ASN A 278 20.21 -6.00 13.20
N ALA A 279 19.38 -5.21 12.54
CA ALA A 279 18.05 -5.64 12.10
C ALA A 279 18.10 -6.76 11.03
N PHE A 280 19.10 -6.75 10.16
CA PHE A 280 19.27 -7.80 9.14
C PHE A 280 19.43 -9.19 9.76
N GLU A 281 20.19 -9.31 10.83
CA GLU A 281 20.36 -10.58 11.55
C GLU A 281 19.14 -10.96 12.38
N GLY A 282 18.55 -9.99 13.10
CA GLY A 282 17.66 -10.30 14.21
C GLY A 282 16.16 -10.23 13.90
N VAL A 283 15.72 -9.48 12.87
CA VAL A 283 14.29 -9.35 12.55
C VAL A 283 13.79 -10.63 11.87
N ARG A 284 12.75 -11.25 12.44
CA ARG A 284 12.17 -12.50 11.93
C ARG A 284 10.97 -12.24 11.00
N PRO A 285 10.62 -13.21 10.11
CA PRO A 285 9.39 -13.18 9.32
C PRO A 285 8.14 -13.09 10.18
N GLU A 286 7.19 -12.24 9.77
CA GLU A 286 5.86 -12.18 10.39
C GLU A 286 5.02 -13.38 10.00
N LYS A 287 4.17 -13.85 10.93
CA LYS A 287 3.26 -14.99 10.74
C LYS A 287 1.87 -14.59 11.22
N THR A 288 0.95 -14.46 10.30
CA THR A 288 -0.45 -14.11 10.61
C THR A 288 -1.32 -15.35 10.50
N THR A 289 -2.10 -15.63 11.54
CA THR A 289 -3.19 -16.62 11.50
C THR A 289 -4.50 -15.89 11.81
N GLN A 290 -5.46 -15.97 10.88
CA GLN A 290 -6.70 -15.20 10.92
C GLN A 290 -7.90 -16.05 10.54
N VAL A 291 -9.02 -15.80 11.21
CA VAL A 291 -10.35 -16.30 10.85
C VAL A 291 -11.14 -15.14 10.28
N ASP A 292 -11.84 -15.38 9.19
CA ASP A 292 -12.67 -14.42 8.48
C ASP A 292 -14.09 -14.99 8.32
N ILE A 293 -15.09 -14.11 8.49
CA ILE A 293 -16.48 -14.41 8.21
C ILE A 293 -17.13 -13.23 7.49
N GLY A 294 -17.99 -13.49 6.54
CA GLY A 294 -18.73 -12.42 5.88
C GLY A 294 -19.97 -12.91 5.16
N ALA A 295 -20.78 -11.93 4.77
CA ALA A 295 -21.97 -12.19 3.97
C ALA A 295 -22.22 -11.04 2.99
N GLN A 296 -22.79 -11.36 1.85
CA GLN A 296 -23.24 -10.43 0.84
C GLN A 296 -24.69 -10.71 0.49
N TYR A 297 -25.51 -9.66 0.42
CA TYR A 297 -26.88 -9.70 -0.03
C TYR A 297 -27.04 -8.75 -1.23
N ARG A 298 -27.56 -9.26 -2.35
CA ARG A 298 -27.68 -8.47 -3.58
C ARG A 298 -29.01 -8.71 -4.28
N THR A 299 -29.75 -7.60 -4.46
CA THR A 299 -30.94 -7.53 -5.28
C THR A 299 -30.80 -6.43 -6.32
N ASP A 300 -31.83 -6.19 -7.13
CA ASP A 300 -31.85 -5.06 -8.07
C ASP A 300 -31.83 -3.68 -7.38
N THR A 301 -32.25 -3.62 -6.12
CA THR A 301 -32.37 -2.37 -5.36
C THR A 301 -31.42 -2.24 -4.17
N VAL A 302 -30.95 -3.35 -3.61
CA VAL A 302 -30.06 -3.37 -2.44
C VAL A 302 -28.82 -4.16 -2.76
N ASP A 303 -27.66 -3.59 -2.47
CA ASP A 303 -26.37 -4.29 -2.37
C ASP A 303 -25.83 -4.05 -0.95
N ALA A 304 -25.73 -5.09 -0.14
CA ALA A 304 -25.25 -5.00 1.24
C ALA A 304 -24.24 -6.10 1.52
N TRP A 305 -23.23 -5.76 2.31
CA TRP A 305 -22.22 -6.71 2.71
C TRP A 305 -21.73 -6.44 4.13
N VAL A 306 -21.26 -7.47 4.78
CA VAL A 306 -20.58 -7.43 6.08
C VAL A 306 -19.43 -8.40 6.10
N SER A 307 -18.31 -7.99 6.68
CA SER A 307 -17.17 -8.86 6.96
C SER A 307 -16.59 -8.58 8.33
N ALA A 308 -16.06 -9.60 8.97
CA ALA A 308 -15.34 -9.49 10.23
C ALA A 308 -14.17 -10.46 10.23
N TYR A 309 -13.10 -10.08 10.93
CA TYR A 309 -11.92 -10.91 11.11
C TYR A 309 -11.39 -10.85 12.54
N ALA A 310 -10.73 -11.91 12.93
CA ALA A 310 -9.95 -11.95 14.18
C ALA A 310 -8.73 -12.84 13.98
N GLY A 311 -7.57 -12.39 14.48
CA GLY A 311 -6.33 -13.11 14.24
C GLY A 311 -5.23 -12.76 15.25
N ARG A 312 -4.15 -13.51 15.12
CA ARG A 312 -2.88 -13.25 15.79
C ARG A 312 -1.79 -13.05 14.75
N VAL A 313 -0.83 -12.21 15.10
CA VAL A 313 0.40 -12.03 14.34
C VAL A 313 1.55 -12.37 15.25
N ASP A 314 2.18 -13.52 15.01
CA ASP A 314 3.41 -13.88 15.69
C ASP A 314 4.57 -13.18 14.97
N ASP A 315 5.55 -12.68 15.72
CA ASP A 315 6.70 -11.97 15.18
C ASP A 315 6.38 -10.67 14.40
N PHE A 316 5.31 -9.94 14.73
CA PHE A 316 4.99 -8.63 14.13
C PHE A 316 6.19 -7.68 14.21
N ILE A 317 6.58 -7.04 13.09
CA ILE A 317 7.74 -6.16 13.02
C ILE A 317 7.37 -4.75 13.49
N LEU A 318 7.82 -4.39 14.68
CA LEU A 318 7.55 -3.12 15.34
C LEU A 318 8.81 -2.25 15.37
N PHE A 319 8.63 -0.96 15.08
CA PHE A 319 9.67 0.05 15.22
C PHE A 319 9.48 0.85 16.51
N ASN A 320 10.52 0.93 17.31
CA ASN A 320 10.64 1.88 18.42
C ASN A 320 11.49 3.07 17.95
N TYR A 321 10.94 4.27 18.07
CA TYR A 321 11.62 5.51 17.74
C TYR A 321 12.05 6.22 19.01
N HIS A 322 13.34 6.44 19.16
CA HIS A 322 13.91 7.16 20.29
C HIS A 322 14.24 8.59 19.86
N ALA A 323 13.82 9.56 20.67
CA ALA A 323 14.26 10.93 20.50
C ALA A 323 15.79 10.96 20.63
N GLY A 324 16.45 11.47 19.58
CA GLY A 324 17.90 11.58 19.59
C GLY A 324 18.36 12.78 20.41
N GLY A 325 19.42 12.60 21.20
CA GLY A 325 20.22 13.70 21.70
C GLY A 325 21.08 14.28 20.57
N MET A 326 22.33 14.64 20.85
CA MET A 326 23.30 15.16 19.85
C MET A 326 23.56 14.23 18.66
N MET A 327 23.16 12.95 18.74
CA MET A 327 23.33 11.92 17.69
C MET A 327 22.14 11.77 16.74
N GLY A 328 21.09 12.61 16.85
CA GLY A 328 19.85 12.50 16.05
C GLY A 328 18.94 11.38 16.51
N ALA A 329 17.72 11.30 15.92
CA ALA A 329 16.74 10.26 16.21
C ALA A 329 17.24 8.89 15.74
N THR A 330 17.04 7.87 16.58
CA THR A 330 17.36 6.46 16.27
C THR A 330 16.09 5.63 16.21
N SER A 331 16.13 4.53 15.49
CA SER A 331 15.06 3.54 15.45
C SER A 331 15.58 2.15 15.73
N GLN A 332 14.78 1.34 16.40
CA GLN A 332 15.04 -0.07 16.62
C GLN A 332 13.91 -0.89 16.03
N ALA A 333 14.22 -1.85 15.16
CA ALA A 333 13.25 -2.85 14.74
C ALA A 333 13.29 -4.04 15.69
N ARG A 334 12.13 -4.56 16.07
CA ARG A 334 12.00 -5.78 16.86
C ARG A 334 10.73 -6.53 16.52
N ASN A 335 10.69 -7.82 16.82
CA ASN A 335 9.49 -8.63 16.69
C ASN A 335 8.69 -8.65 18.01
N VAL A 336 7.37 -8.57 17.90
CA VAL A 336 6.41 -8.68 19.02
C VAL A 336 5.25 -9.57 18.60
N ASP A 337 4.56 -10.16 19.55
CA ASP A 337 3.32 -10.87 19.26
C ASP A 337 2.13 -9.90 19.35
N ALA A 338 1.24 -9.98 18.38
CA ALA A 338 0.08 -9.12 18.31
C ALA A 338 -1.24 -9.91 18.15
N ARG A 339 -2.35 -9.25 18.54
CA ARG A 339 -3.71 -9.65 18.18
C ARG A 339 -4.35 -8.55 17.36
N ILE A 340 -5.11 -8.96 16.38
CA ILE A 340 -5.86 -8.06 15.50
C ILE A 340 -7.30 -8.54 15.40
N ALA A 341 -8.23 -7.61 15.31
CA ALA A 341 -9.63 -7.86 15.00
C ALA A 341 -10.22 -6.64 14.29
N GLY A 342 -11.24 -6.86 13.50
CA GLY A 342 -11.93 -5.78 12.82
C GLY A 342 -13.12 -6.25 12.05
N GLY A 343 -13.78 -5.30 11.43
CA GLY A 343 -14.91 -5.59 10.56
C GLY A 343 -15.34 -4.36 9.79
N GLU A 344 -16.06 -4.64 8.73
CA GLU A 344 -16.60 -3.65 7.84
C GLU A 344 -18.01 -4.04 7.44
N LEU A 345 -18.85 -3.07 7.21
CA LEU A 345 -20.16 -3.27 6.62
C LEU A 345 -20.46 -2.14 5.62
N GLY A 346 -21.24 -2.47 4.61
CA GLY A 346 -21.69 -1.50 3.63
C GLY A 346 -23.08 -1.83 3.14
N VAL A 347 -23.82 -0.78 2.79
CA VAL A 347 -25.10 -0.89 2.12
C VAL A 347 -25.22 0.19 1.06
N SER A 348 -25.72 -0.20 -0.10
CA SER A 348 -26.16 0.69 -1.19
C SER A 348 -27.61 0.36 -1.50
N TYR A 349 -28.47 1.36 -1.44
CA TYR A 349 -29.90 1.23 -1.68
C TYR A 349 -30.35 2.16 -2.80
N ARG A 350 -30.91 1.61 -3.87
CA ARG A 350 -31.57 2.37 -4.93
C ARG A 350 -32.97 2.78 -4.49
N ALA A 351 -33.05 3.97 -3.85
CA ALA A 351 -34.28 4.50 -3.29
C ALA A 351 -35.29 4.90 -4.37
N ALA A 352 -34.82 5.24 -5.59
CA ALA A 352 -35.62 5.53 -6.78
C ALA A 352 -34.75 5.25 -8.04
N PRO A 353 -35.29 5.23 -9.26
CA PRO A 353 -34.57 4.94 -10.49
C PRO A 353 -33.26 5.74 -10.67
N ALA A 354 -33.28 7.02 -10.25
CA ALA A 354 -32.12 7.92 -10.34
C ALA A 354 -31.42 8.17 -9.00
N TRP A 355 -31.89 7.61 -7.87
CA TRP A 355 -31.37 7.90 -6.55
C TRP A 355 -30.78 6.66 -5.89
N THR A 356 -29.54 6.77 -5.46
CA THR A 356 -28.86 5.76 -4.66
C THR A 356 -28.35 6.39 -3.36
N VAL A 357 -28.64 5.77 -2.24
CA VAL A 357 -28.06 6.13 -0.94
C VAL A 357 -27.15 5.01 -0.44
N GLY A 358 -26.09 5.36 0.24
CA GLY A 358 -25.11 4.39 0.71
C GLY A 358 -24.60 4.73 2.10
N ALA A 359 -24.22 3.69 2.83
CA ALA A 359 -23.51 3.81 4.09
C ALA A 359 -22.41 2.75 4.17
N THR A 360 -21.25 3.11 4.74
CA THR A 360 -20.20 2.15 5.12
C THR A 360 -19.71 2.45 6.51
N LEU A 361 -19.32 1.40 7.24
CA LEU A 361 -18.69 1.50 8.55
C LEU A 361 -17.49 0.56 8.57
N ALA A 362 -16.32 1.03 9.06
CA ALA A 362 -15.11 0.24 9.19
C ALA A 362 -14.46 0.46 10.56
N TYR A 363 -14.01 -0.62 11.17
CA TYR A 363 -13.29 -0.60 12.44
C TYR A 363 -12.16 -1.60 12.45
N ALA A 364 -10.99 -1.17 12.95
CA ALA A 364 -9.84 -2.03 13.17
C ALA A 364 -9.33 -1.87 14.61
N TRP A 365 -8.98 -2.98 15.21
CA TRP A 365 -8.44 -3.07 16.57
C TRP A 365 -7.17 -3.91 16.57
N GLY A 366 -6.17 -3.47 17.35
CA GLY A 366 -4.93 -4.19 17.51
C GLY A 366 -4.33 -4.02 18.90
N GLU A 367 -3.64 -5.07 19.37
CA GLU A 367 -2.91 -5.12 20.62
C GLU A 367 -1.55 -5.77 20.44
N ASN A 368 -0.50 -5.10 20.88
CA ASN A 368 0.82 -5.67 21.10
C ASN A 368 0.80 -6.45 22.42
N ARG A 369 0.73 -7.76 22.34
CA ARG A 369 0.65 -8.65 23.49
C ARG A 369 1.95 -8.74 24.29
N SER A 370 3.08 -8.61 23.59
CA SER A 370 4.39 -8.67 24.23
C SER A 370 4.59 -7.55 25.25
N ASP A 371 4.00 -6.38 25.00
CA ASP A 371 4.14 -5.20 25.86
C ASP A 371 2.85 -4.86 26.62
N GLY A 372 1.71 -5.52 26.34
CA GLY A 372 0.41 -5.20 26.92
C GLY A 372 -0.11 -3.81 26.54
N ARG A 373 0.12 -3.37 25.29
CA ARG A 373 -0.21 -2.03 24.79
C ARG A 373 -1.00 -2.11 23.50
N PRO A 374 -1.75 -1.04 23.11
CA PRO A 374 -2.31 -0.96 21.76
C PRO A 374 -1.23 -1.15 20.69
N LEU A 375 -1.58 -1.77 19.55
CA LEU A 375 -0.76 -1.65 18.35
C LEU A 375 -0.75 -0.19 17.89
N PRO A 376 0.40 0.35 17.47
CA PRO A 376 0.48 1.70 16.94
C PRO A 376 -0.21 1.79 15.56
N GLN A 377 -0.56 3.01 15.19
CA GLN A 377 -1.06 3.36 13.86
C GLN A 377 -2.33 2.59 13.43
N MET A 378 -3.18 2.23 14.41
CA MET A 378 -4.48 1.64 14.12
C MET A 378 -5.47 2.74 13.73
N PRO A 379 -6.15 2.61 12.56
CA PRO A 379 -7.14 3.61 12.14
C PRO A 379 -8.32 3.67 13.11
N PRO A 380 -8.89 4.86 13.37
CA PRO A 380 -10.11 5.00 14.15
C PRO A 380 -11.33 4.42 13.43
N LEU A 381 -12.46 4.28 14.16
CA LEU A 381 -13.74 3.95 13.56
C LEU A 381 -14.14 5.03 12.56
N GLU A 382 -14.49 4.60 11.33
CA GLU A 382 -14.89 5.47 10.24
C GLU A 382 -16.26 5.06 9.69
N ALA A 383 -17.14 6.05 9.48
CA ALA A 383 -18.38 5.90 8.74
C ALA A 383 -18.42 6.85 7.55
N LYS A 384 -18.98 6.38 6.42
CA LYS A 384 -19.29 7.21 5.25
C LYS A 384 -20.76 7.07 4.92
N LEU A 385 -21.43 8.21 4.77
CA LEU A 385 -22.82 8.30 4.30
C LEU A 385 -22.81 8.99 2.94
N SER A 386 -23.50 8.43 1.97
CA SER A 386 -23.54 8.98 0.62
C SER A 386 -24.95 9.04 0.07
N ALA A 387 -25.20 10.03 -0.78
CA ALA A 387 -26.37 10.10 -1.61
C ALA A 387 -25.94 10.50 -3.03
N ALA A 388 -26.43 9.79 -4.03
CA ALA A 388 -26.13 10.03 -5.43
C ALA A 388 -27.42 10.09 -6.26
N TYR A 389 -27.47 11.05 -7.15
CA TYR A 389 -28.48 11.20 -8.20
C TYR A 389 -27.81 11.02 -9.56
N ASP A 390 -28.38 10.23 -10.45
CA ASP A 390 -27.94 10.09 -11.84
C ASP A 390 -29.15 9.71 -12.72
N ASP A 391 -29.52 10.59 -13.64
CA ASP A 391 -30.57 10.35 -14.64
C ASP A 391 -29.99 10.08 -16.05
N GLY A 392 -28.66 9.91 -16.13
CA GLY A 392 -27.93 9.74 -17.38
C GLY A 392 -27.51 11.06 -18.05
N LYS A 393 -28.13 12.19 -17.74
CA LYS A 393 -27.79 13.54 -18.23
C LYS A 393 -27.19 14.42 -17.13
N TRP A 394 -27.83 14.44 -15.97
CA TRP A 394 -27.38 15.13 -14.76
C TRP A 394 -26.94 14.11 -13.71
N SER A 395 -25.91 14.43 -12.99
CA SER A 395 -25.53 13.69 -11.79
C SER A 395 -25.23 14.64 -10.65
N ALA A 396 -25.51 14.22 -9.42
CA ALA A 396 -25.14 14.92 -8.21
C ALA A 396 -24.75 13.91 -7.14
N GLY A 397 -23.81 14.27 -6.28
CA GLY A 397 -23.36 13.42 -5.19
C GLY A 397 -23.10 14.22 -3.93
N ALA A 398 -23.43 13.61 -2.80
CA ALA A 398 -23.08 14.09 -1.47
C ALA A 398 -22.35 12.97 -0.71
N LEU A 399 -21.30 13.29 0.00
CA LEU A 399 -20.55 12.39 0.86
C LEU A 399 -20.29 13.04 2.21
N TRP A 400 -20.72 12.36 3.27
CA TRP A 400 -20.36 12.74 4.65
C TRP A 400 -19.47 11.67 5.26
N ARG A 401 -18.22 12.02 5.49
CA ARG A 401 -17.22 11.18 6.16
C ARG A 401 -17.15 11.55 7.63
N LEU A 402 -17.31 10.57 8.52
CA LEU A 402 -17.31 10.72 9.96
C LEU A 402 -16.23 9.79 10.52
N VAL A 403 -15.30 10.35 11.27
CA VAL A 403 -14.17 9.62 11.87
C VAL A 403 -14.20 9.87 13.39
N ALA A 404 -14.17 8.80 14.17
CA ALA A 404 -14.14 8.89 15.61
C ALA A 404 -12.78 9.35 16.13
N ALA A 405 -12.72 9.86 17.34
CA ALA A 405 -11.45 10.08 18.05
C ALA A 405 -10.72 8.76 18.28
N GLN A 406 -9.38 8.77 18.10
CA GLN A 406 -8.55 7.62 18.41
C GLN A 406 -7.81 7.84 19.72
N HIS A 407 -8.14 7.03 20.73
CA HIS A 407 -7.50 7.05 22.05
C HIS A 407 -6.60 5.84 22.31
N ARG A 408 -6.62 4.85 21.38
CA ARG A 408 -5.74 3.69 21.45
C ARG A 408 -4.52 3.95 20.58
N TYR A 409 -3.40 4.27 21.21
CA TYR A 409 -2.14 4.59 20.55
C TYR A 409 -0.95 4.08 21.37
N ALA A 410 0.20 3.97 20.74
CA ALA A 410 1.46 3.63 21.39
C ALA A 410 2.54 4.63 20.97
N ALA A 411 2.60 5.77 21.68
CA ALA A 411 3.49 6.88 21.36
C ALA A 411 4.95 6.44 21.18
N GLY A 412 5.59 6.91 20.13
CA GLY A 412 6.98 6.60 19.78
C GLY A 412 7.20 5.23 19.18
N THR A 413 6.13 4.45 18.93
CA THR A 413 6.21 3.18 18.21
C THR A 413 5.42 3.25 16.89
N GLY A 414 5.76 2.40 15.94
CA GLY A 414 5.13 2.40 14.63
C GLY A 414 5.76 1.40 13.68
N ASN A 415 5.86 1.79 12.43
CA ASN A 415 6.51 1.03 11.37
C ASN A 415 7.58 1.89 10.68
N VAL A 416 8.12 1.42 9.56
CA VAL A 416 9.14 2.14 8.79
C VAL A 416 8.68 3.51 8.27
N VAL A 417 7.38 3.71 8.07
CA VAL A 417 6.82 4.96 7.51
C VAL A 417 6.71 6.04 8.57
N GLY A 418 6.32 5.66 9.80
CA GLY A 418 6.09 6.63 10.87
C GLY A 418 5.74 6.00 12.20
N LYS A 419 5.39 6.83 13.15
CA LYS A 419 5.09 6.46 14.55
C LYS A 419 3.83 7.14 15.04
N ASP A 420 3.24 6.60 16.11
CA ASP A 420 2.19 7.29 16.86
C ASP A 420 2.74 8.49 17.61
N PHE A 421 2.00 9.60 17.58
CA PHE A 421 2.31 10.86 18.28
C PHE A 421 1.41 11.12 19.48
N GLY A 422 0.39 10.28 19.70
CA GLY A 422 -0.62 10.47 20.74
C GLY A 422 -2.04 10.30 20.20
N PRO A 423 -3.07 10.66 20.97
CA PRO A 423 -4.46 10.57 20.52
C PRO A 423 -4.73 11.50 19.33
N SER A 424 -5.80 11.25 18.61
CA SER A 424 -6.33 12.15 17.58
C SER A 424 -7.79 12.46 17.82
N ALA A 425 -8.20 13.70 17.52
CA ALA A 425 -9.59 14.11 17.58
C ALA A 425 -10.41 13.46 16.46
N GLY A 426 -11.70 13.21 16.73
CA GLY A 426 -12.66 12.85 15.69
C GLY A 426 -13.04 14.06 14.84
N PHE A 427 -13.52 13.78 13.63
CA PHE A 427 -13.94 14.82 12.71
C PHE A 427 -15.07 14.36 11.79
N GLY A 428 -15.74 15.34 11.17
CA GLY A 428 -16.70 15.10 10.10
C GLY A 428 -16.39 16.02 8.94
N VAL A 429 -16.34 15.47 7.71
CA VAL A 429 -16.05 16.19 6.47
C VAL A 429 -17.16 15.92 5.46
N PHE A 430 -17.71 16.98 4.90
CA PHE A 430 -18.81 16.90 3.94
C PHE A 430 -18.38 17.41 2.58
N SER A 431 -18.67 16.64 1.52
CA SER A 431 -18.32 16.96 0.14
C SER A 431 -19.54 16.88 -0.77
N LEU A 432 -19.59 17.75 -1.78
CA LEU A 432 -20.64 17.78 -2.80
C LEU A 432 -20.03 17.78 -4.19
N ASN A 433 -20.72 17.15 -5.13
CA ASN A 433 -20.37 17.24 -6.54
C ASN A 433 -21.61 17.24 -7.44
N ALA A 434 -21.44 17.75 -8.66
CA ALA A 434 -22.45 17.70 -9.70
C ALA A 434 -21.79 17.45 -11.06
N GLY A 435 -22.50 16.79 -11.96
CA GLY A 435 -22.02 16.48 -13.29
C GLY A 435 -23.09 16.67 -14.36
N TYR A 436 -22.64 16.89 -15.58
CA TYR A 436 -23.49 17.07 -16.75
C TYR A 436 -22.91 16.35 -17.96
N ALA A 437 -23.68 15.43 -18.55
CA ALA A 437 -23.33 14.78 -19.80
C ALA A 437 -23.77 15.69 -20.96
N VAL A 438 -22.85 16.46 -21.54
CA VAL A 438 -23.07 17.32 -22.70
C VAL A 438 -23.55 16.48 -23.88
N ASN A 439 -22.88 15.33 -24.09
CA ASN A 439 -23.24 14.32 -25.08
C ASN A 439 -22.63 12.96 -24.67
N ARG A 440 -22.73 11.93 -25.53
CA ARG A 440 -22.20 10.59 -25.26
C ARG A 440 -20.67 10.55 -25.08
N ARG A 441 -19.94 11.57 -25.54
CA ARG A 441 -18.48 11.64 -25.51
C ARG A 441 -17.94 12.61 -24.47
N VAL A 442 -18.68 13.66 -24.11
CA VAL A 442 -18.21 14.75 -23.25
C VAL A 442 -19.03 14.81 -21.97
N LYS A 443 -18.35 14.70 -20.84
CA LYS A 443 -18.90 14.87 -19.49
C LYS A 443 -18.16 15.97 -18.75
N LEU A 444 -18.90 16.84 -18.08
CA LEU A 444 -18.40 17.88 -17.19
C LEU A 444 -18.74 17.48 -15.76
N ALA A 445 -17.87 17.77 -14.82
CA ALA A 445 -18.15 17.62 -13.39
C ALA A 445 -17.48 18.74 -12.60
N VAL A 446 -18.10 19.15 -11.53
CA VAL A 446 -17.59 20.12 -10.55
C VAL A 446 -17.84 19.57 -9.15
N GLY A 447 -17.01 19.93 -8.18
CA GLY A 447 -17.22 19.52 -6.80
C GLY A 447 -16.51 20.41 -5.81
N VAL A 448 -16.91 20.25 -4.56
CA VAL A 448 -16.32 20.90 -3.39
C VAL A 448 -16.09 19.83 -2.34
N ASP A 449 -14.83 19.58 -2.02
CA ASP A 449 -14.43 18.73 -0.92
C ASP A 449 -14.24 19.57 0.35
N ASN A 450 -14.52 18.99 1.51
CA ASN A 450 -14.49 19.69 2.79
C ASN A 450 -15.26 21.02 2.74
N LEU A 451 -16.56 20.95 2.37
CA LEU A 451 -17.42 22.12 2.13
C LEU A 451 -17.39 23.14 3.28
N PHE A 452 -17.31 22.68 4.52
CA PHE A 452 -17.36 23.53 5.72
C PHE A 452 -15.98 24.00 6.19
N ASP A 453 -14.93 23.77 5.39
CA ASP A 453 -13.55 24.18 5.68
C ASP A 453 -13.06 23.68 7.05
N LYS A 454 -13.40 22.43 7.38
CA LYS A 454 -13.01 21.81 8.66
C LYS A 454 -11.50 21.61 8.73
N THR A 455 -10.87 22.13 9.76
CA THR A 455 -9.49 21.79 10.12
C THR A 455 -9.46 20.44 10.79
N TYR A 456 -8.69 19.49 10.24
CA TYR A 456 -8.57 18.15 10.79
C TYR A 456 -7.26 17.48 10.34
N SER A 457 -6.82 16.50 11.12
CA SER A 457 -5.71 15.61 10.75
C SER A 457 -6.13 14.15 10.89
N GLU A 458 -5.66 13.31 9.99
CA GLU A 458 -5.81 11.87 10.12
C GLU A 458 -4.95 11.33 11.28
N HIS A 459 -5.41 10.25 11.93
CA HIS A 459 -4.61 9.60 12.98
C HIS A 459 -3.24 9.15 12.47
N LEU A 460 -3.18 8.72 11.21
CA LEU A 460 -1.98 8.18 10.57
C LEU A 460 -1.08 9.24 9.91
N ASN A 461 -1.44 10.52 9.97
CA ASN A 461 -0.61 11.59 9.43
C ASN A 461 0.73 11.66 10.16
N LEU A 462 1.79 11.95 9.40
CA LEU A 462 3.10 12.24 9.95
C LEU A 462 3.07 13.56 10.73
N ALA A 463 3.99 13.71 11.68
CA ALA A 463 4.29 15.02 12.26
C ALA A 463 5.02 15.91 11.26
N GLY A 464 4.96 17.20 11.48
CA GLY A 464 5.65 18.18 10.69
C GLY A 464 7.18 18.09 10.76
N ASP A 465 7.83 18.84 9.90
CA ASP A 465 9.28 19.06 9.87
C ASP A 465 9.57 20.53 10.16
N SER A 466 10.54 20.81 11.03
CA SER A 466 10.89 22.18 11.44
C SER A 466 11.37 23.04 10.26
N GLY A 467 11.99 22.45 9.24
CA GLY A 467 12.41 23.12 8.01
C GLY A 467 11.26 23.73 7.19
N PHE A 468 10.00 23.38 7.52
CA PHE A 468 8.80 24.02 7.00
C PHE A 468 7.98 24.75 8.07
N GLY A 469 8.52 24.91 9.28
CA GLY A 469 7.83 25.59 10.38
C GLY A 469 6.81 24.72 11.13
N PHE A 470 6.79 23.41 10.90
CA PHE A 470 5.88 22.46 11.56
C PHE A 470 6.58 21.75 12.72
N PRO A 471 5.98 21.76 13.95
CA PRO A 471 6.57 21.06 15.08
C PRO A 471 6.63 19.56 14.87
N ALA A 472 7.72 18.92 15.25
CA ALA A 472 7.96 17.48 15.07
C ALA A 472 7.00 16.58 15.88
N ALA A 473 6.20 17.12 16.77
CA ALA A 473 5.20 16.39 17.58
C ALA A 473 3.75 16.66 17.14
N THR A 474 3.53 17.52 16.14
CA THR A 474 2.20 17.90 15.67
C THR A 474 1.93 17.32 14.29
N ARG A 475 0.86 16.54 14.15
CA ARG A 475 0.41 16.06 12.85
C ARG A 475 0.03 17.24 11.95
N PHE A 476 0.44 17.22 10.69
CA PHE A 476 -0.06 18.22 9.74
C PHE A 476 -1.53 17.91 9.39
N ASN A 477 -2.27 18.97 9.12
CA ASN A 477 -3.68 18.89 8.77
C ASN A 477 -3.86 18.48 7.30
N GLU A 478 -5.05 17.95 7.01
CA GLU A 478 -5.53 17.65 5.67
C GLU A 478 -5.97 18.93 4.95
N PRO A 479 -6.16 18.87 3.60
CA PRO A 479 -6.63 20.03 2.84
C PRO A 479 -7.94 20.61 3.40
N GLY A 480 -8.00 21.94 3.48
CA GLY A 480 -9.21 22.70 3.72
C GLY A 480 -10.19 22.57 2.54
N ARG A 481 -11.17 23.48 2.44
CA ARG A 481 -12.14 23.48 1.37
C ARG A 481 -11.47 23.55 -0.01
N THR A 482 -11.72 22.53 -0.82
CA THR A 482 -11.12 22.38 -2.15
C THR A 482 -12.21 22.34 -3.21
N VAL A 483 -12.19 23.29 -4.15
CA VAL A 483 -13.07 23.32 -5.32
C VAL A 483 -12.35 22.69 -6.50
N TRP A 484 -13.03 21.83 -7.24
CA TRP A 484 -12.46 21.18 -8.42
C TRP A 484 -13.44 21.13 -9.59
N ALA A 485 -12.88 21.02 -10.79
CA ALA A 485 -13.65 20.78 -12.01
C ALA A 485 -12.95 19.71 -12.86
N ARG A 486 -13.75 18.93 -13.60
CA ARG A 486 -13.28 17.86 -14.47
C ARG A 486 -14.01 17.87 -15.81
N ILE A 487 -13.26 17.67 -16.88
CA ILE A 487 -13.79 17.40 -18.23
C ILE A 487 -13.33 15.98 -18.61
N GLY A 488 -14.27 15.12 -18.96
CA GLY A 488 -14.00 13.78 -19.49
C GLY A 488 -14.41 13.72 -20.96
N ILE A 489 -13.48 13.27 -21.82
CA ILE A 489 -13.75 13.11 -23.27
C ILE A 489 -13.44 11.66 -23.64
N LYS A 490 -14.42 10.97 -24.25
CA LYS A 490 -14.25 9.62 -24.83
C LYS A 490 -14.06 9.76 -26.34
N TYR A 491 -13.04 9.18 -26.84
CA TYR A 491 -12.71 9.11 -28.28
C TYR A 491 -13.35 7.89 -28.93
#